data_872043da66c892522acb6c4ec87f8bfb
#
_entry.id   872043da66c892522acb6c4ec87f8bfb
#
_cell.length_a   1.000
_cell.length_b   1.000
_cell.length_c   1.000
_cell.angle_alpha   90.00
_cell.angle_beta   90.00
_cell.angle_gamma   90.00
#
_symmetry.space_group_name_H-M   'P 1'
#
loop_
_entity.id
_entity.type
_entity.pdbx_description
1 polymer ?
#
loop_
_entity_poly.entity_id
_entity_poly.type
_entity_poly.pdbx_seq_one_letter_code
_entity_poly.pdbx_strand_id
1 'polypeptide(L)'
;RKLAGSDRREQGWLAATEAAFAHDKRTAQKLLEDLLAEWPRDLVAAKVAQVHAIDRGDAEGILRIGERIVPANPDVRHVIAMRAFGLEECNRIDEAEAEARRAIEIDRRDPWAHHVVAHCLEARGRMLEGVAFLRSMSDTWAPCNSFMYTHNWWHLALFLIDLDRTGEALALFDGHVWGVDKDFSEDQVNAVSLLARLELHGAEVGGRWADVAAHLKPRLHEHFTPFLDLHYLYGLARGGEDNAVTEMLASLEDRAERATESEREAWADCAVPAAHGLAAHAKGDHAAAARYLGQALPHLAAIGGSIAQRALFGAIHLDAMMRSGWNDAALKVLQADDRERPTVPATKRALAALLRRLGRSEQAMAAEYQAEQLTRQYRELTK
;
A
#
# COMPACT_ATOMS: atom_id res chain seq x y z
N ARG A 1 8.78 -13.97 32.51
CA ARG A 1 9.36 -13.67 33.86
C ARG A 1 8.70 -12.38 34.35
N LYS A 2 7.73 -12.46 35.28
CA LYS A 2 7.15 -11.26 35.89
C LYS A 2 8.29 -10.45 36.53
N LEU A 3 8.48 -9.21 36.04
CA LEU A 3 9.39 -8.29 36.70
C LEU A 3 8.79 -7.91 38.05
N ALA A 4 9.40 -8.39 39.13
CA ALA A 4 8.99 -7.99 40.49
C ALA A 4 9.22 -6.49 40.64
N GLY A 5 8.15 -5.72 40.86
CA GLY A 5 8.19 -4.25 41.00
C GLY A 5 7.74 -3.43 39.78
N SER A 6 7.24 -4.09 38.69
CA SER A 6 6.67 -3.36 37.54
C SER A 6 5.35 -2.69 37.93
N ASP A 7 5.15 -1.46 37.44
CA ASP A 7 3.87 -0.75 37.59
C ASP A 7 2.79 -1.29 36.62
N ARG A 8 1.55 -0.83 36.73
CA ARG A 8 0.42 -1.28 35.91
C ARG A 8 0.64 -1.01 34.42
N ARG A 9 1.31 0.08 34.07
CA ARG A 9 1.63 0.45 32.70
C ARG A 9 2.64 -0.51 32.08
N GLU A 10 3.72 -0.85 32.81
CA GLU A 10 4.73 -1.82 32.39
C GLU A 10 4.13 -3.23 32.25
N GLN A 11 3.23 -3.61 33.15
CA GLN A 11 2.51 -4.90 33.06
C GLN A 11 1.61 -4.96 31.81
N GLY A 12 0.92 -3.86 31.47
CA GLY A 12 0.12 -3.75 30.23
C GLY A 12 0.98 -3.91 28.98
N TRP A 13 2.14 -3.23 28.96
CA TRP A 13 3.11 -3.37 27.88
C TRP A 13 3.64 -4.81 27.75
N LEU A 14 3.99 -5.43 28.85
CA LEU A 14 4.48 -6.83 28.85
C LEU A 14 3.43 -7.77 28.28
N ALA A 15 2.18 -7.66 28.75
CA ALA A 15 1.08 -8.51 28.25
C ALA A 15 0.83 -8.32 26.76
N ALA A 16 0.84 -7.06 26.27
CA ALA A 16 0.67 -6.76 24.84
C ALA A 16 1.83 -7.33 24.01
N THR A 17 3.06 -7.22 24.52
CA THR A 17 4.25 -7.76 23.86
C THR A 17 4.21 -9.30 23.82
N GLU A 18 3.82 -9.96 24.90
CA GLU A 18 3.65 -11.42 24.94
C GLU A 18 2.60 -11.90 23.92
N ALA A 19 1.47 -11.19 23.81
CA ALA A 19 0.45 -11.49 22.79
C ALA A 19 0.99 -11.31 21.36
N ALA A 20 1.75 -10.23 21.11
CA ALA A 20 2.35 -9.98 19.81
C ALA A 20 3.37 -11.08 19.41
N PHE A 21 4.22 -11.54 20.35
CA PHE A 21 5.13 -12.66 20.13
C PHE A 21 4.42 -14.00 19.93
N ALA A 22 3.21 -14.15 20.46
CA ALA A 22 2.34 -15.30 20.20
C ALA A 22 1.57 -15.16 18.86
N HIS A 23 1.87 -14.17 18.04
CA HIS A 23 1.16 -13.82 16.79
C HIS A 23 -0.32 -13.45 16.98
N ASP A 24 -0.78 -13.22 18.22
CA ASP A 24 -2.14 -12.73 18.49
C ASP A 24 -2.19 -11.19 18.46
N LYS A 25 -2.14 -10.65 17.23
CA LYS A 25 -2.18 -9.20 17.00
C LYS A 25 -3.49 -8.56 17.47
N ARG A 26 -4.59 -9.30 17.48
CA ARG A 26 -5.89 -8.82 17.98
C ARG A 26 -5.83 -8.57 19.49
N THR A 27 -5.34 -9.53 20.25
CA THR A 27 -5.18 -9.38 21.69
C THR A 27 -4.12 -8.32 22.03
N ALA A 28 -3.00 -8.27 21.29
CA ALA A 28 -1.97 -7.24 21.46
C ALA A 28 -2.54 -5.83 21.28
N GLN A 29 -3.29 -5.59 20.20
CA GLN A 29 -3.97 -4.31 19.93
C GLN A 29 -4.92 -3.95 21.06
N LYS A 30 -5.80 -4.89 21.49
CA LYS A 30 -6.76 -4.65 22.55
C LYS A 30 -6.09 -4.27 23.87
N LEU A 31 -5.03 -4.97 24.27
CA LEU A 31 -4.28 -4.67 25.49
C LEU A 31 -3.63 -3.27 25.44
N LEU A 32 -3.13 -2.85 24.28
CA LEU A 32 -2.62 -1.50 24.10
C LEU A 32 -3.74 -0.46 24.12
N GLU A 33 -4.91 -0.73 23.55
CA GLU A 33 -6.07 0.16 23.66
C GLU A 33 -6.56 0.29 25.11
N ASP A 34 -6.55 -0.80 25.89
CA ASP A 34 -6.88 -0.78 27.33
C ASP A 34 -5.84 0.05 28.12
N LEU A 35 -4.56 -0.07 27.76
CA LEU A 35 -3.48 0.75 28.34
C LEU A 35 -3.71 2.23 28.02
N LEU A 36 -4.08 2.58 26.78
CA LEU A 36 -4.35 3.96 26.37
C LEU A 36 -5.58 4.58 27.05
N ALA A 37 -6.50 3.78 27.56
CA ALA A 37 -7.63 4.30 28.35
C ALA A 37 -7.15 4.91 29.69
N GLU A 38 -6.06 4.39 30.25
CA GLU A 38 -5.49 4.87 31.51
C GLU A 38 -4.30 5.85 31.28
N TRP A 39 -3.52 5.61 30.20
CA TRP A 39 -2.36 6.44 29.81
C TRP A 39 -2.47 6.99 28.37
N PRO A 40 -3.40 7.92 28.08
CA PRO A 40 -3.63 8.41 26.72
C PRO A 40 -2.46 9.24 26.13
N ARG A 41 -1.45 9.53 26.92
CA ARG A 41 -0.19 10.18 26.49
C ARG A 41 0.93 9.20 26.16
N ASP A 42 0.70 7.89 26.24
CA ASP A 42 1.63 6.88 25.77
C ASP A 42 1.55 6.74 24.25
N LEU A 43 2.21 7.66 23.52
CA LEU A 43 2.14 7.71 22.06
C LEU A 43 2.84 6.54 21.39
N VAL A 44 3.77 5.87 22.08
CA VAL A 44 4.39 4.64 21.57
C VAL A 44 3.36 3.52 21.58
N ALA A 45 2.58 3.36 22.67
CA ALA A 45 1.51 2.40 22.75
C ALA A 45 0.46 2.64 21.66
N ALA A 46 0.10 3.91 21.43
CA ALA A 46 -0.84 4.29 20.39
C ALA A 46 -0.32 3.91 18.99
N LYS A 47 0.95 4.18 18.70
CA LYS A 47 1.54 3.84 17.39
C LYS A 47 1.62 2.34 17.18
N VAL A 48 2.06 1.56 18.17
CA VAL A 48 2.12 0.10 18.08
C VAL A 48 0.72 -0.51 17.93
N ALA A 49 -0.28 0.04 18.64
CA ALA A 49 -1.67 -0.40 18.47
C ALA A 49 -2.18 -0.15 17.03
N GLN A 50 -1.86 1.02 16.43
CA GLN A 50 -2.20 1.28 15.04
C GLN A 50 -1.46 0.37 14.05
N VAL A 51 -0.21 -0.01 14.34
CA VAL A 51 0.51 -1.00 13.51
C VAL A 51 -0.20 -2.35 13.56
N HIS A 52 -0.60 -2.83 14.74
CA HIS A 52 -1.40 -4.06 14.81
C HIS A 52 -2.75 -3.95 14.11
N ALA A 53 -3.37 -2.76 14.13
CA ALA A 53 -4.64 -2.53 13.43
C ALA A 53 -4.46 -2.56 11.90
N ILE A 54 -3.44 -1.86 11.36
CA ILE A 54 -3.15 -1.85 9.91
C ILE A 54 -2.76 -3.25 9.40
N ASP A 55 -1.98 -4.01 10.19
CA ASP A 55 -1.59 -5.38 9.86
C ASP A 55 -2.78 -6.34 9.72
N ARG A 56 -3.92 -5.97 10.27
CA ARG A 56 -5.16 -6.75 10.27
C ARG A 56 -6.27 -6.14 9.42
N GLY A 57 -6.00 -5.04 8.73
CA GLY A 57 -7.01 -4.29 7.98
C GLY A 57 -8.13 -3.69 8.83
N ASP A 58 -7.88 -3.42 10.14
CA ASP A 58 -8.85 -2.83 11.08
C ASP A 58 -8.82 -1.29 10.97
N ALA A 59 -9.37 -0.76 9.88
CA ALA A 59 -9.43 0.68 9.62
C ALA A 59 -10.14 1.45 10.75
N GLU A 60 -11.26 0.92 11.25
CA GLU A 60 -11.98 1.53 12.37
C GLU A 60 -11.14 1.51 13.66
N GLY A 61 -10.33 0.47 13.86
CA GLY A 61 -9.38 0.39 14.97
C GLY A 61 -8.32 1.47 14.88
N ILE A 62 -7.76 1.73 13.70
CA ILE A 62 -6.80 2.81 13.49
C ILE A 62 -7.41 4.16 13.89
N LEU A 63 -8.64 4.45 13.42
CA LEU A 63 -9.35 5.69 13.74
C LEU A 63 -9.67 5.78 15.23
N ARG A 64 -10.24 4.74 15.82
CA ARG A 64 -10.62 4.69 17.25
C ARG A 64 -9.43 4.96 18.17
N ILE A 65 -8.26 4.42 17.85
CA ILE A 65 -7.01 4.68 18.59
C ILE A 65 -6.65 6.16 18.49
N GLY A 66 -6.68 6.74 17.29
CA GLY A 66 -6.41 8.16 17.06
C GLY A 66 -7.37 9.07 17.84
N GLU A 67 -8.67 8.81 17.76
CA GLU A 67 -9.71 9.57 18.47
C GLU A 67 -9.56 9.49 20.01
N ARG A 68 -9.14 8.35 20.53
CA ARG A 68 -8.91 8.16 21.97
C ARG A 68 -7.81 9.05 22.54
N ILE A 69 -6.71 9.25 21.78
CA ILE A 69 -5.53 9.97 22.29
C ILE A 69 -5.59 11.48 22.05
N VAL A 70 -6.39 11.96 21.10
CA VAL A 70 -6.52 13.39 20.74
C VAL A 70 -6.90 14.28 21.94
N PRO A 71 -7.90 13.94 22.80
CA PRO A 71 -8.28 14.83 23.90
C PRO A 71 -7.16 15.12 24.90
N ALA A 72 -6.22 14.19 25.09
CA ALA A 72 -5.08 14.36 25.98
C ALA A 72 -3.85 15.02 25.31
N ASN A 73 -3.90 15.17 23.96
CA ASN A 73 -2.78 15.61 23.13
C ASN A 73 -3.24 16.53 21.98
N PRO A 74 -4.03 17.60 22.22
CA PRO A 74 -4.76 18.33 21.18
C PRO A 74 -3.85 19.06 20.18
N ASP A 75 -2.63 19.44 20.60
CA ASP A 75 -1.67 20.21 19.80
C ASP A 75 -0.42 19.40 19.42
N VAL A 76 -0.47 18.08 19.60
CA VAL A 76 0.62 17.19 19.21
C VAL A 76 0.45 16.75 17.77
N ARG A 77 1.25 17.31 16.85
CA ARG A 77 1.15 17.03 15.40
C ARG A 77 1.06 15.54 15.05
N HIS A 78 1.89 14.71 15.68
CA HIS A 78 1.89 13.27 15.43
C HIS A 78 0.56 12.59 15.78
N VAL A 79 -0.11 13.06 16.84
CA VAL A 79 -1.44 12.57 17.24
C VAL A 79 -2.50 12.97 16.21
N ILE A 80 -2.41 14.21 15.73
CA ILE A 80 -3.28 14.72 14.67
C ILE A 80 -3.09 13.90 13.38
N ALA A 81 -1.82 13.64 13.00
CA ALA A 81 -1.51 12.81 11.83
C ALA A 81 -1.98 11.35 12.01
N MET A 82 -1.87 10.77 13.21
CA MET A 82 -2.36 9.42 13.51
C MET A 82 -3.88 9.32 13.38
N ARG A 83 -4.63 10.34 13.83
CA ARG A 83 -6.09 10.40 13.62
C ARG A 83 -6.43 10.61 12.16
N ALA A 84 -5.71 11.49 11.48
CA ALA A 84 -5.91 11.76 10.06
C ALA A 84 -5.73 10.49 9.20
N PHE A 85 -4.74 9.65 9.52
CA PHE A 85 -4.54 8.36 8.86
C PHE A 85 -5.73 7.42 9.09
N GLY A 86 -6.27 7.35 10.31
CA GLY A 86 -7.46 6.56 10.60
C GLY A 86 -8.71 7.06 9.86
N LEU A 87 -8.86 8.38 9.71
CA LEU A 87 -9.94 8.97 8.91
C LEU A 87 -9.81 8.58 7.43
N GLU A 88 -8.60 8.59 6.88
CA GLU A 88 -8.32 8.21 5.49
C GLU A 88 -8.66 6.74 5.25
N GLU A 89 -8.15 5.82 6.08
CA GLU A 89 -8.45 4.38 5.96
C GLU A 89 -9.95 4.06 6.14
N CYS A 90 -10.71 4.93 6.83
CA CYS A 90 -12.18 4.87 6.90
C CYS A 90 -12.88 5.61 5.75
N ASN A 91 -12.17 6.00 4.68
CA ASN A 91 -12.68 6.73 3.52
C ASN A 91 -13.32 8.10 3.85
N ARG A 92 -12.94 8.72 4.98
CA ARG A 92 -13.33 10.08 5.37
C ARG A 92 -12.30 11.09 4.84
N ILE A 93 -12.11 11.11 3.53
CA ILE A 93 -10.98 11.74 2.85
C ILE A 93 -10.86 13.25 3.12
N ASP A 94 -11.97 13.99 3.09
CA ASP A 94 -11.93 15.45 3.26
C ASP A 94 -11.57 15.85 4.69
N GLU A 95 -12.00 15.07 5.68
CA GLU A 95 -11.65 15.26 7.09
C GLU A 95 -10.18 14.85 7.33
N ALA A 96 -9.73 13.77 6.72
CA ALA A 96 -8.36 13.30 6.79
C ALA A 96 -7.38 14.34 6.24
N GLU A 97 -7.68 14.92 5.06
CA GLU A 97 -6.84 15.95 4.46
C GLU A 97 -6.79 17.20 5.34
N ALA A 98 -7.92 17.67 5.86
CA ALA A 98 -7.98 18.84 6.74
C ALA A 98 -7.12 18.65 8.00
N GLU A 99 -7.24 17.50 8.67
CA GLU A 99 -6.46 17.16 9.87
C GLU A 99 -4.96 17.02 9.55
N ALA A 100 -4.60 16.36 8.46
CA ALA A 100 -3.19 16.21 8.06
C ALA A 100 -2.55 17.57 7.73
N ARG A 101 -3.26 18.45 7.03
CA ARG A 101 -2.79 19.83 6.76
C ARG A 101 -2.63 20.63 8.05
N ARG A 102 -3.54 20.49 9.01
CA ARG A 102 -3.41 21.10 10.34
C ARG A 102 -2.15 20.61 11.06
N ALA A 103 -1.80 19.33 10.99
CA ALA A 103 -0.55 18.81 11.55
C ALA A 103 0.69 19.47 10.92
N ILE A 104 0.68 19.70 9.60
CA ILE A 104 1.74 20.38 8.84
C ILE A 104 1.86 21.86 9.23
N GLU A 105 0.75 22.54 9.52
CA GLU A 105 0.76 23.92 10.01
C GLU A 105 1.47 24.04 11.37
N ILE A 106 1.35 23.02 12.24
CA ILE A 106 2.06 22.98 13.52
C ILE A 106 3.56 22.73 13.30
N ASP A 107 3.92 21.76 12.48
CA ASP A 107 5.30 21.54 12.06
C ASP A 107 5.36 20.95 10.65
N ARG A 108 5.88 21.75 9.70
CA ARG A 108 6.08 21.35 8.31
C ARG A 108 6.87 20.05 8.14
N ARG A 109 7.63 19.62 9.14
CA ARG A 109 8.50 18.43 9.09
C ARG A 109 7.82 17.15 9.56
N ASP A 110 6.50 17.06 9.56
CA ASP A 110 5.79 15.83 9.91
C ASP A 110 5.60 14.90 8.69
N PRO A 111 6.45 13.87 8.50
CA PRO A 111 6.40 13.02 7.32
C PRO A 111 5.14 12.15 7.27
N TRP A 112 4.54 11.83 8.43
CA TRP A 112 3.28 11.10 8.48
C TRP A 112 2.11 11.95 8.00
N ALA A 113 2.10 13.23 8.32
CA ALA A 113 1.09 14.15 7.81
C ALA A 113 1.24 14.34 6.28
N HIS A 114 2.48 14.41 5.75
CA HIS A 114 2.72 14.42 4.31
C HIS A 114 2.16 13.17 3.63
N HIS A 115 2.39 12.01 4.21
CA HIS A 115 1.90 10.72 3.75
C HIS A 115 0.36 10.69 3.68
N VAL A 116 -0.34 11.16 4.72
CA VAL A 116 -1.81 11.19 4.71
C VAL A 116 -2.35 12.14 3.64
N VAL A 117 -1.75 13.34 3.47
CA VAL A 117 -2.14 14.26 2.40
C VAL A 117 -1.94 13.59 1.03
N ALA A 118 -0.85 12.85 0.83
CA ALA A 118 -0.62 12.12 -0.42
C ALA A 118 -1.74 11.09 -0.68
N HIS A 119 -2.13 10.29 0.30
CA HIS A 119 -3.26 9.36 0.19
C HIS A 119 -4.57 10.08 -0.22
N CYS A 120 -4.88 11.21 0.45
CA CYS A 120 -6.10 11.97 0.16
C CYS A 120 -6.10 12.53 -1.28
N LEU A 121 -4.95 13.05 -1.75
CA LEU A 121 -4.82 13.57 -3.09
C LEU A 121 -4.91 12.47 -4.15
N GLU A 122 -4.33 11.29 -3.89
CA GLU A 122 -4.42 10.11 -4.75
C GLU A 122 -5.87 9.63 -4.86
N ALA A 123 -6.57 9.46 -3.74
CA ALA A 123 -7.97 9.04 -3.70
C ALA A 123 -8.90 9.98 -4.47
N ARG A 124 -8.59 11.28 -4.51
CA ARG A 124 -9.36 12.31 -5.23
C ARG A 124 -8.88 12.53 -6.68
N GLY A 125 -7.88 11.80 -7.16
CA GLY A 125 -7.34 12.00 -8.51
C GLY A 125 -6.57 13.31 -8.70
N ARG A 126 -6.14 13.99 -7.62
CA ARG A 126 -5.44 15.29 -7.65
C ARG A 126 -3.94 15.12 -7.87
N MET A 127 -3.56 14.41 -8.95
CA MET A 127 -2.19 13.94 -9.18
C MET A 127 -1.17 15.07 -9.30
N LEU A 128 -1.50 16.14 -10.02
CA LEU A 128 -0.58 17.27 -10.19
C LEU A 128 -0.31 18.01 -8.88
N GLU A 129 -1.35 18.20 -8.08
CA GLU A 129 -1.23 18.78 -6.75
C GLU A 129 -0.39 17.88 -5.85
N GLY A 130 -0.58 16.55 -5.92
CA GLY A 130 0.23 15.58 -5.21
C GLY A 130 1.71 15.69 -5.53
N VAL A 131 2.07 15.79 -6.81
CA VAL A 131 3.46 16.03 -7.24
C VAL A 131 4.01 17.34 -6.67
N ALA A 132 3.26 18.44 -6.81
CA ALA A 132 3.69 19.75 -6.31
C ALA A 132 3.86 19.75 -4.79
N PHE A 133 2.90 19.17 -4.08
CA PHE A 133 2.89 19.08 -2.63
C PHE A 133 4.10 18.26 -2.11
N LEU A 134 4.26 17.01 -2.57
CA LEU A 134 5.34 16.16 -2.09
C LEU A 134 6.72 16.70 -2.44
N ARG A 135 6.91 17.27 -3.63
CA ARG A 135 8.16 17.95 -3.98
C ARG A 135 8.46 19.13 -3.05
N SER A 136 7.44 19.89 -2.66
CA SER A 136 7.63 21.02 -1.75
C SER A 136 8.00 20.60 -0.32
N MET A 137 7.75 19.33 0.07
CA MET A 137 8.04 18.77 1.40
C MET A 137 9.31 17.92 1.45
N SER A 138 9.81 17.48 0.28
CA SER A 138 10.87 16.48 0.17
C SER A 138 12.21 16.86 0.82
N ASP A 139 12.51 18.14 0.94
CA ASP A 139 13.70 18.67 1.64
C ASP A 139 13.69 18.33 3.15
N THR A 140 12.52 17.97 3.70
CA THR A 140 12.36 17.63 5.13
C THR A 140 12.56 16.15 5.43
N TRP A 141 12.69 15.28 4.42
CA TRP A 141 12.67 13.83 4.62
C TRP A 141 14.03 13.20 4.93
N ALA A 142 15.14 13.88 4.64
CA ALA A 142 16.49 13.34 4.86
C ALA A 142 16.76 12.80 6.29
N PRO A 143 16.21 13.37 7.39
CA PRO A 143 16.39 12.83 8.73
C PRO A 143 15.39 11.73 9.12
N CYS A 144 14.48 11.31 8.23
CA CYS A 144 13.53 10.24 8.51
C CYS A 144 14.22 8.87 8.60
N ASN A 145 13.55 7.89 9.24
CA ASN A 145 13.96 6.50 9.07
C ASN A 145 13.78 6.06 7.61
N SER A 146 14.38 4.93 7.22
CA SER A 146 14.38 4.47 5.83
C SER A 146 12.95 4.34 5.28
N PHE A 147 12.02 3.74 6.04
CA PHE A 147 10.63 3.57 5.61
C PHE A 147 9.96 4.90 5.27
N MET A 148 9.91 5.86 6.18
CA MET A 148 9.23 7.12 5.91
C MET A 148 9.90 7.93 4.79
N TYR A 149 11.22 7.82 4.66
CA TYR A 149 11.94 8.42 3.55
C TYR A 149 11.53 7.76 2.22
N THR A 150 11.73 6.47 2.07
CA THR A 150 11.47 5.73 0.83
C THR A 150 9.98 5.76 0.45
N HIS A 151 9.08 5.68 1.45
CA HIS A 151 7.64 5.62 1.25
C HIS A 151 7.04 6.95 0.77
N ASN A 152 7.51 8.10 1.27
CA ASN A 152 7.07 9.39 0.73
C ASN A 152 7.55 9.60 -0.72
N TRP A 153 8.77 9.15 -1.08
CA TRP A 153 9.23 9.13 -2.46
C TRP A 153 8.45 8.14 -3.33
N TRP A 154 8.05 7.02 -2.77
CA TRP A 154 7.17 6.04 -3.44
C TRP A 154 5.82 6.67 -3.80
N HIS A 155 5.17 7.41 -2.89
CA HIS A 155 3.93 8.14 -3.21
C HIS A 155 4.13 9.17 -4.32
N LEU A 156 5.23 9.91 -4.32
CA LEU A 156 5.54 10.82 -5.42
C LEU A 156 5.67 10.06 -6.75
N ALA A 157 6.28 8.87 -6.73
CA ALA A 157 6.39 8.04 -7.93
C ALA A 157 5.02 7.53 -8.43
N LEU A 158 4.07 7.22 -7.53
CA LEU A 158 2.70 6.86 -7.93
C LEU A 158 2.00 7.99 -8.69
N PHE A 159 2.07 9.22 -8.19
CA PHE A 159 1.53 10.37 -8.90
C PHE A 159 2.17 10.57 -10.29
N LEU A 160 3.47 10.34 -10.39
CA LEU A 160 4.18 10.45 -11.67
C LEU A 160 3.75 9.36 -12.66
N ILE A 161 3.51 8.14 -12.20
CA ILE A 161 2.99 7.05 -13.02
C ILE A 161 1.59 7.41 -13.55
N ASP A 162 0.69 7.87 -12.70
CA ASP A 162 -0.67 8.27 -13.07
C ASP A 162 -0.69 9.46 -14.06
N LEU A 163 0.37 10.27 -14.06
CA LEU A 163 0.60 11.37 -15.02
C LEU A 163 1.37 10.94 -16.29
N ASP A 164 1.55 9.64 -16.55
CA ASP A 164 2.35 9.09 -17.66
C ASP A 164 3.84 9.52 -17.65
N ARG A 165 4.40 9.79 -16.47
CA ARG A 165 5.81 10.22 -16.28
C ARG A 165 6.65 9.07 -15.72
N THR A 166 6.51 7.88 -16.29
CA THR A 166 7.15 6.65 -15.82
C THR A 166 8.68 6.74 -15.76
N GLY A 167 9.31 7.51 -16.67
CA GLY A 167 10.77 7.72 -16.63
C GLY A 167 11.24 8.48 -15.39
N GLU A 168 10.46 9.47 -14.91
CA GLU A 168 10.76 10.17 -13.67
C GLU A 168 10.49 9.27 -12.44
N ALA A 169 9.41 8.50 -12.46
CA ALA A 169 9.13 7.53 -11.40
C ALA A 169 10.23 6.46 -11.29
N LEU A 170 10.78 6.00 -12.43
CA LEU A 170 11.91 5.08 -12.44
C LEU A 170 13.20 5.72 -11.89
N ALA A 171 13.43 6.99 -12.17
CA ALA A 171 14.55 7.73 -11.58
C ALA A 171 14.40 7.89 -10.05
N LEU A 172 13.17 8.04 -9.54
CA LEU A 172 12.90 8.04 -8.10
C LEU A 172 13.14 6.65 -7.48
N PHE A 173 12.81 5.57 -8.18
CA PHE A 173 13.15 4.22 -7.74
C PHE A 173 14.65 4.11 -7.48
N ASP A 174 15.47 4.46 -8.47
CA ASP A 174 16.93 4.34 -8.40
C ASP A 174 17.57 5.31 -7.38
N GLY A 175 17.01 6.50 -7.21
CA GLY A 175 17.62 7.54 -6.39
C GLY A 175 17.15 7.56 -4.93
N HIS A 176 15.93 7.07 -4.65
CA HIS A 176 15.27 7.32 -3.36
C HIS A 176 14.49 6.15 -2.78
N VAL A 177 13.89 5.28 -3.60
CA VAL A 177 13.00 4.21 -3.10
C VAL A 177 13.77 2.94 -2.79
N TRP A 178 14.76 2.58 -3.62
CA TRP A 178 15.55 1.38 -3.45
C TRP A 178 17.02 1.70 -3.17
N GLY A 179 17.60 1.06 -2.16
CA GLY A 179 19.02 1.20 -1.81
C GLY A 179 19.32 1.91 -0.50
N VAL A 180 18.31 2.40 0.23
CA VAL A 180 18.48 3.00 1.55
C VAL A 180 18.71 1.91 2.61
N ASP A 181 17.77 0.98 2.73
CA ASP A 181 17.90 -0.23 3.53
C ASP A 181 17.28 -1.42 2.79
N LYS A 182 18.09 -2.14 2.04
CA LYS A 182 17.63 -3.25 1.20
C LYS A 182 17.12 -4.46 1.99
N ASP A 183 17.44 -4.55 3.29
CA ASP A 183 17.05 -5.65 4.14
C ASP A 183 15.84 -5.30 5.03
N PHE A 184 15.34 -4.06 4.96
CA PHE A 184 14.15 -3.66 5.69
C PHE A 184 12.86 -3.99 4.92
N SER A 185 11.93 -4.68 5.59
CA SER A 185 10.72 -5.26 4.97
C SER A 185 9.89 -4.26 4.19
N GLU A 186 9.64 -3.08 4.77
CA GLU A 186 8.79 -2.06 4.18
C GLU A 186 9.47 -1.38 2.98
N ASP A 187 10.81 -1.26 2.97
CA ASP A 187 11.56 -0.77 1.81
C ASP A 187 11.51 -1.79 0.67
N GLN A 188 11.58 -3.10 0.97
CA GLN A 188 11.40 -4.17 0.01
C GLN A 188 10.00 -4.14 -0.62
N VAL A 189 8.96 -3.94 0.20
CA VAL A 189 7.58 -3.78 -0.28
C VAL A 189 7.44 -2.58 -1.21
N ASN A 190 7.98 -1.42 -0.83
CA ASN A 190 7.98 -0.22 -1.68
C ASN A 190 8.65 -0.49 -3.03
N ALA A 191 9.79 -1.19 -3.03
CA ALA A 191 10.52 -1.53 -4.25
C ALA A 191 9.73 -2.47 -5.16
N VAL A 192 9.21 -3.58 -4.63
CA VAL A 192 8.38 -4.54 -5.39
C VAL A 192 7.16 -3.84 -5.97
N SER A 193 6.46 -3.08 -5.13
CA SER A 193 5.24 -2.36 -5.51
C SER A 193 5.48 -1.34 -6.62
N LEU A 194 6.57 -0.58 -6.56
CA LEU A 194 6.88 0.43 -7.56
C LEU A 194 7.32 -0.18 -8.89
N LEU A 195 8.19 -1.20 -8.87
CA LEU A 195 8.61 -1.90 -10.09
C LEU A 195 7.42 -2.55 -10.81
N ALA A 196 6.52 -3.19 -10.05
CA ALA A 196 5.32 -3.80 -10.61
C ALA A 196 4.44 -2.76 -11.32
N ARG A 197 4.17 -1.62 -10.67
CA ARG A 197 3.36 -0.54 -11.26
C ARG A 197 4.03 0.07 -12.50
N LEU A 198 5.36 0.27 -12.47
CA LEU A 198 6.11 0.76 -13.63
C LEU A 198 5.94 -0.17 -14.85
N GLU A 199 6.08 -1.50 -14.66
CA GLU A 199 5.88 -2.46 -15.75
C GLU A 199 4.44 -2.51 -16.24
N LEU A 200 3.44 -2.45 -15.34
CA LEU A 200 2.03 -2.38 -15.72
C LEU A 200 1.72 -1.15 -16.60
N HIS A 201 2.51 -0.08 -16.46
CA HIS A 201 2.43 1.13 -17.27
C HIS A 201 3.45 1.15 -18.43
N GLY A 202 4.04 0.00 -18.76
CA GLY A 202 4.89 -0.19 -19.93
C GLY A 202 6.33 0.31 -19.78
N ALA A 203 6.80 0.58 -18.57
CA ALA A 203 8.20 0.96 -18.36
C ALA A 203 9.12 -0.27 -18.40
N GLU A 204 10.29 -0.10 -19.04
CA GLU A 204 11.35 -1.10 -19.04
C GLU A 204 12.18 -0.96 -17.75
N VAL A 205 12.03 -1.90 -16.82
CA VAL A 205 12.71 -1.84 -15.51
C VAL A 205 14.07 -2.55 -15.50
N GLY A 206 14.46 -3.24 -16.58
CA GLY A 206 15.76 -3.87 -16.74
C GLY A 206 16.05 -4.93 -15.67
N GLY A 207 17.30 -4.97 -15.20
CA GLY A 207 17.76 -5.96 -14.21
C GLY A 207 17.35 -5.70 -12.75
N ARG A 208 16.49 -4.70 -12.46
CA ARG A 208 16.14 -4.29 -11.09
C ARG A 208 15.42 -5.38 -10.31
N TRP A 209 14.61 -6.19 -10.99
CA TRP A 209 13.96 -7.34 -10.35
C TRP A 209 14.95 -8.36 -9.78
N ALA A 210 16.06 -8.61 -10.46
CA ALA A 210 17.08 -9.56 -9.97
C ALA A 210 17.75 -9.03 -8.68
N ASP A 211 18.03 -7.72 -8.62
CA ASP A 211 18.60 -7.09 -7.42
C ASP A 211 17.61 -7.14 -6.24
N VAL A 212 16.34 -6.78 -6.46
CA VAL A 212 15.31 -6.86 -5.42
C VAL A 212 15.11 -8.31 -4.95
N ALA A 213 14.97 -9.27 -5.87
CA ALA A 213 14.73 -10.68 -5.55
C ALA A 213 15.87 -11.29 -4.70
N ALA A 214 17.12 -10.86 -4.92
CA ALA A 214 18.25 -11.34 -4.12
C ALA A 214 18.09 -11.04 -2.62
N HIS A 215 17.46 -9.89 -2.27
CA HIS A 215 17.19 -9.49 -0.88
C HIS A 215 15.89 -10.08 -0.31
N LEU A 216 15.03 -10.67 -1.15
CA LEU A 216 13.79 -11.33 -0.71
C LEU A 216 13.99 -12.81 -0.35
N LYS A 217 15.04 -13.47 -0.84
CA LYS A 217 15.31 -14.90 -0.57
C LYS A 217 15.33 -15.28 0.91
N PRO A 218 15.82 -14.45 1.85
CA PRO A 218 15.78 -14.78 3.27
C PRO A 218 14.38 -14.81 3.89
N ARG A 219 13.35 -14.31 3.17
CA ARG A 219 11.99 -14.06 3.69
C ARG A 219 11.00 -15.23 3.51
N LEU A 220 11.40 -16.34 2.86
CA LEU A 220 10.50 -17.41 2.38
C LEU A 220 9.57 -18.02 3.45
N HIS A 221 9.95 -17.95 4.73
CA HIS A 221 9.27 -18.62 5.84
C HIS A 221 8.91 -17.67 7.00
N GLU A 222 8.97 -16.36 6.79
CA GLU A 222 8.72 -15.40 7.87
C GLU A 222 7.26 -15.32 8.26
N HIS A 223 6.34 -15.28 7.31
CA HIS A 223 4.89 -15.24 7.50
C HIS A 223 4.41 -14.27 8.58
N PHE A 224 5.01 -13.08 8.60
CA PHE A 224 4.65 -12.05 9.59
C PHE A 224 3.28 -11.44 9.29
N THR A 225 3.04 -11.08 8.02
CA THR A 225 1.71 -10.72 7.48
C THR A 225 1.55 -11.24 6.07
N PRO A 226 0.33 -11.59 5.62
CA PRO A 226 0.08 -11.94 4.23
C PRO A 226 0.47 -10.82 3.25
N PHE A 227 0.32 -9.57 3.67
CA PHE A 227 0.70 -8.40 2.88
C PHE A 227 2.18 -8.41 2.47
N LEU A 228 3.08 -8.69 3.42
CA LEU A 228 4.52 -8.81 3.14
C LEU A 228 4.80 -10.00 2.23
N ASP A 229 4.25 -11.17 2.56
CA ASP A 229 4.48 -12.41 1.83
C ASP A 229 4.10 -12.29 0.36
N LEU A 230 2.97 -11.67 0.05
CA LEU A 230 2.52 -11.48 -1.32
C LEU A 230 3.46 -10.58 -2.14
N HIS A 231 4.03 -9.55 -1.51
CA HIS A 231 5.05 -8.73 -2.16
C HIS A 231 6.36 -9.52 -2.38
N TYR A 232 6.81 -10.25 -1.36
CA TYR A 232 8.02 -11.08 -1.49
C TYR A 232 7.88 -12.12 -2.59
N LEU A 233 6.78 -12.86 -2.59
CA LEU A 233 6.50 -13.87 -3.61
C LEU A 233 6.47 -13.25 -5.01
N TYR A 234 5.81 -12.11 -5.18
CA TYR A 234 5.75 -11.46 -6.49
C TYR A 234 7.12 -10.96 -6.94
N GLY A 235 7.90 -10.36 -6.05
CA GLY A 235 9.27 -9.92 -6.33
C GLY A 235 10.19 -11.07 -6.72
N LEU A 236 10.11 -12.21 -6.01
CA LEU A 236 10.83 -13.43 -6.36
C LEU A 236 10.44 -13.97 -7.73
N ALA A 237 9.12 -14.02 -8.01
CA ALA A 237 8.59 -14.50 -9.28
C ALA A 237 9.04 -13.61 -10.47
N ARG A 238 9.00 -12.29 -10.29
CA ARG A 238 9.47 -11.33 -11.30
C ARG A 238 11.00 -11.35 -11.47
N GLY A 239 11.73 -11.71 -10.41
CA GLY A 239 13.19 -11.91 -10.43
C GLY A 239 13.63 -13.24 -11.06
N GLY A 240 12.69 -14.13 -11.42
CA GLY A 240 12.99 -15.44 -12.02
C GLY A 240 13.45 -16.51 -11.03
N GLU A 241 13.13 -16.36 -9.74
CA GLU A 241 13.54 -17.27 -8.66
C GLU A 241 12.52 -18.42 -8.47
N ASP A 242 12.28 -19.22 -9.54
CA ASP A 242 11.22 -20.25 -9.59
C ASP A 242 11.24 -21.25 -8.42
N ASN A 243 12.42 -21.67 -7.96
CA ASN A 243 12.55 -22.59 -6.83
C ASN A 243 12.09 -21.92 -5.52
N ALA A 244 12.50 -20.68 -5.29
CA ALA A 244 12.09 -19.90 -4.12
C ALA A 244 10.57 -19.63 -4.13
N VAL A 245 9.99 -19.34 -5.30
CA VAL A 245 8.54 -19.19 -5.45
C VAL A 245 7.80 -20.49 -5.10
N THR A 246 8.29 -21.64 -5.59
CA THR A 246 7.68 -22.94 -5.29
C THR A 246 7.74 -23.26 -3.80
N GLU A 247 8.88 -23.02 -3.17
CA GLU A 247 9.10 -23.20 -1.73
C GLU A 247 8.21 -22.28 -0.90
N MET A 248 8.14 -21.00 -1.27
CA MET A 248 7.31 -20.02 -0.56
C MET A 248 5.82 -20.31 -0.69
N LEU A 249 5.34 -20.76 -1.87
CA LEU A 249 3.94 -21.18 -2.05
C LEU A 249 3.58 -22.31 -1.11
N ALA A 250 4.40 -23.38 -1.06
CA ALA A 250 4.15 -24.50 -0.17
C ALA A 250 4.17 -24.09 1.31
N SER A 251 5.09 -23.20 1.70
CA SER A 251 5.18 -22.67 3.06
C SER A 251 3.95 -21.80 3.43
N LEU A 252 3.44 -21.03 2.48
CA LEU A 252 2.25 -20.20 2.64
C LEU A 252 0.97 -21.03 2.80
N GLU A 253 0.84 -22.11 2.01
CA GLU A 253 -0.26 -23.09 2.14
C GLU A 253 -0.25 -23.76 3.51
N ASP A 254 0.92 -24.23 3.96
CA ASP A 254 1.10 -24.83 5.28
C ASP A 254 0.81 -23.83 6.43
N ARG A 255 1.17 -22.54 6.26
CA ARG A 255 0.76 -21.48 7.20
C ARG A 255 -0.76 -21.27 7.24
N ALA A 256 -1.40 -21.28 6.08
CA ALA A 256 -2.85 -21.12 5.97
C ALA A 256 -3.62 -22.29 6.59
N GLU A 257 -3.13 -23.53 6.44
CA GLU A 257 -3.72 -24.70 7.11
C GLU A 257 -3.67 -24.62 8.64
N ARG A 258 -2.66 -23.94 9.19
CA ARG A 258 -2.48 -23.71 10.63
C ARG A 258 -3.13 -22.42 11.13
N ALA A 259 -3.79 -21.66 10.25
CA ALA A 259 -4.44 -20.41 10.64
C ALA A 259 -5.58 -20.64 11.64
N THR A 260 -5.62 -19.80 12.66
CA THR A 260 -6.76 -19.75 13.59
C THR A 260 -8.02 -19.25 12.88
N GLU A 261 -9.18 -19.43 13.49
CA GLU A 261 -10.47 -18.93 12.97
C GLU A 261 -10.39 -17.43 12.62
N SER A 262 -9.73 -16.63 13.47
CA SER A 262 -9.61 -15.19 13.28
C SER A 262 -8.60 -14.78 12.21
N GLU A 263 -7.75 -15.68 11.76
CA GLU A 263 -6.73 -15.46 10.73
C GLU A 263 -7.13 -16.06 9.37
N ARG A 264 -8.16 -16.90 9.34
CA ARG A 264 -8.55 -17.69 8.18
C ARG A 264 -8.78 -16.80 6.95
N GLU A 265 -9.53 -15.73 7.11
CA GLU A 265 -9.82 -14.80 6.00
C GLU A 265 -8.54 -14.25 5.36
N ALA A 266 -7.58 -13.83 6.19
CA ALA A 266 -6.32 -13.27 5.69
C ALA A 266 -5.44 -14.30 4.99
N TRP A 267 -5.27 -15.49 5.60
CA TRP A 267 -4.34 -16.50 5.08
C TRP A 267 -4.96 -17.44 4.06
N ALA A 268 -6.09 -18.09 4.38
CA ALA A 268 -6.68 -19.11 3.52
C ALA A 268 -7.53 -18.49 2.40
N ASP A 269 -8.39 -17.51 2.74
CA ASP A 269 -9.35 -16.99 1.77
C ASP A 269 -8.75 -15.89 0.88
N CYS A 270 -7.69 -15.19 1.34
CA CYS A 270 -7.00 -14.16 0.58
C CYS A 270 -5.59 -14.54 0.14
N ALA A 271 -4.65 -14.80 1.07
CA ALA A 271 -3.23 -14.93 0.74
C ALA A 271 -2.92 -16.09 -0.21
N VAL A 272 -3.47 -17.28 0.03
CA VAL A 272 -3.21 -18.44 -0.82
C VAL A 272 -3.68 -18.21 -2.25
N PRO A 273 -4.94 -17.85 -2.54
CA PRO A 273 -5.34 -17.58 -3.92
C PRO A 273 -4.58 -16.38 -4.52
N ALA A 274 -4.30 -15.31 -3.76
CA ALA A 274 -3.51 -14.20 -4.27
C ALA A 274 -2.10 -14.63 -4.67
N ALA A 275 -1.42 -15.44 -3.86
CA ALA A 275 -0.08 -15.94 -4.16
C ALA A 275 -0.02 -16.75 -5.46
N HIS A 276 -0.98 -17.69 -5.65
CA HIS A 276 -1.10 -18.42 -6.91
C HIS A 276 -1.37 -17.48 -8.10
N GLY A 277 -2.21 -16.47 -7.90
CA GLY A 277 -2.52 -15.49 -8.93
C GLY A 277 -1.32 -14.65 -9.33
N LEU A 278 -0.54 -14.19 -8.36
CA LEU A 278 0.68 -13.42 -8.57
C LEU A 278 1.77 -14.25 -9.28
N ALA A 279 1.98 -15.50 -8.85
CA ALA A 279 2.91 -16.42 -9.50
C ALA A 279 2.49 -16.72 -10.95
N ALA A 280 1.20 -16.93 -11.20
CA ALA A 280 0.65 -17.14 -12.53
C ALA A 280 0.84 -15.89 -13.42
N HIS A 281 0.58 -14.69 -12.89
CA HIS A 281 0.79 -13.44 -13.60
C HIS A 281 2.26 -13.26 -14.02
N ALA A 282 3.19 -13.50 -13.10
CA ALA A 282 4.63 -13.40 -13.39
C ALA A 282 5.09 -14.37 -14.48
N LYS A 283 4.46 -15.54 -14.59
CA LYS A 283 4.70 -16.56 -15.64
C LYS A 283 3.94 -16.31 -16.95
N GLY A 284 3.11 -15.28 -17.02
CA GLY A 284 2.29 -14.96 -18.21
C GLY A 284 1.01 -15.79 -18.33
N ASP A 285 0.65 -16.63 -17.36
CA ASP A 285 -0.65 -17.30 -17.31
C ASP A 285 -1.72 -16.33 -16.77
N HIS A 286 -2.09 -15.38 -17.63
CA HIS A 286 -3.02 -14.32 -17.25
C HIS A 286 -4.43 -14.83 -16.96
N ALA A 287 -4.85 -15.96 -17.56
CA ALA A 287 -6.16 -16.55 -17.30
C ALA A 287 -6.23 -17.14 -15.88
N ALA A 288 -5.21 -17.88 -15.46
CA ALA A 288 -5.09 -18.36 -14.08
C ALA A 288 -4.95 -17.18 -13.10
N ALA A 289 -4.12 -16.19 -13.43
CA ALA A 289 -3.94 -14.99 -12.61
C ALA A 289 -5.26 -14.25 -12.35
N ALA A 290 -6.05 -13.98 -13.41
CA ALA A 290 -7.34 -13.31 -13.29
C ALA A 290 -8.33 -14.09 -12.41
N ARG A 291 -8.36 -15.43 -12.54
CA ARG A 291 -9.23 -16.28 -11.72
C ARG A 291 -8.83 -16.27 -10.24
N TYR A 292 -7.56 -16.50 -9.94
CA TYR A 292 -7.08 -16.59 -8.57
C TYR A 292 -7.12 -15.25 -7.85
N LEU A 293 -6.66 -14.17 -8.49
CA LEU A 293 -6.76 -12.83 -7.91
C LEU A 293 -8.21 -12.40 -7.73
N GLY A 294 -9.11 -12.75 -8.65
CA GLY A 294 -10.53 -12.50 -8.50
C GLY A 294 -11.17 -13.18 -7.29
N GLN A 295 -10.64 -14.32 -6.84
CA GLN A 295 -11.06 -14.99 -5.60
C GLN A 295 -10.55 -14.24 -4.35
N ALA A 296 -9.31 -13.73 -4.40
CA ALA A 296 -8.67 -13.06 -3.28
C ALA A 296 -9.20 -11.64 -3.01
N LEU A 297 -9.53 -10.88 -4.06
CA LEU A 297 -9.87 -9.46 -3.97
C LEU A 297 -10.98 -9.10 -2.98
N PRO A 298 -12.09 -9.89 -2.83
CA PRO A 298 -13.11 -9.60 -1.82
C PRO A 298 -12.60 -9.61 -0.38
N HIS A 299 -11.51 -10.32 -0.11
CA HIS A 299 -10.88 -10.48 1.20
C HIS A 299 -9.62 -9.64 1.40
N LEU A 300 -9.30 -8.78 0.41
CA LEU A 300 -8.02 -8.09 0.36
C LEU A 300 -7.76 -7.16 1.55
N ALA A 301 -8.78 -6.63 2.19
CA ALA A 301 -8.61 -5.80 3.38
C ALA A 301 -7.96 -6.56 4.54
N ALA A 302 -8.25 -7.86 4.67
CA ALA A 302 -7.78 -8.69 5.79
C ALA A 302 -6.26 -8.94 5.81
N ILE A 303 -5.55 -8.76 4.67
CA ILE A 303 -4.09 -9.01 4.62
C ILE A 303 -3.26 -7.92 5.28
N GLY A 304 -3.82 -6.76 5.58
CA GLY A 304 -3.11 -5.58 6.07
C GLY A 304 -2.60 -4.65 4.95
N GLY A 305 -1.76 -3.69 5.32
CA GLY A 305 -1.33 -2.60 4.43
C GLY A 305 -2.41 -1.53 4.25
N SER A 306 -2.06 -0.39 3.66
CA SER A 306 -3.01 0.70 3.35
C SER A 306 -3.80 0.45 2.07
N ILE A 307 -4.87 1.22 1.86
CA ILE A 307 -5.67 1.19 0.63
C ILE A 307 -4.77 1.40 -0.60
N ALA A 308 -3.90 2.41 -0.60
CA ALA A 308 -2.98 2.71 -1.70
C ALA A 308 -1.99 1.56 -1.98
N GLN A 309 -1.49 0.91 -0.93
CA GLN A 309 -0.59 -0.24 -1.07
C GLN A 309 -1.31 -1.45 -1.67
N ARG A 310 -2.49 -1.82 -1.15
CA ARG A 310 -3.31 -2.94 -1.64
C ARG A 310 -3.81 -2.75 -3.08
N ALA A 311 -3.93 -1.52 -3.55
CA ALA A 311 -4.34 -1.21 -4.93
C ALA A 311 -3.46 -1.88 -6.00
N LEU A 312 -2.20 -2.23 -5.68
CA LEU A 312 -1.34 -3.01 -6.56
C LEU A 312 -1.98 -4.33 -7.00
N PHE A 313 -2.56 -5.09 -6.08
CA PHE A 313 -3.15 -6.40 -6.39
C PHE A 313 -4.37 -6.28 -7.33
N GLY A 314 -5.16 -5.21 -7.16
CA GLY A 314 -6.22 -4.85 -8.10
C GLY A 314 -5.71 -4.48 -9.49
N ALA A 315 -4.60 -3.74 -9.57
CA ALA A 315 -3.97 -3.37 -10.84
C ALA A 315 -3.40 -4.59 -11.58
N ILE A 316 -2.76 -5.53 -10.87
CA ILE A 316 -2.28 -6.80 -11.45
C ILE A 316 -3.47 -7.66 -11.94
N HIS A 317 -4.57 -7.71 -11.18
CA HIS A 317 -5.79 -8.41 -11.61
C HIS A 317 -6.40 -7.79 -12.88
N LEU A 318 -6.45 -6.46 -12.94
CA LEU A 318 -6.94 -5.74 -14.12
C LEU A 318 -6.09 -6.05 -15.36
N ASP A 319 -4.75 -6.03 -15.24
CA ASP A 319 -3.85 -6.42 -16.32
C ASP A 319 -4.08 -7.87 -16.76
N ALA A 320 -4.21 -8.79 -15.79
CA ALA A 320 -4.52 -10.19 -16.06
C ALA A 320 -5.84 -10.36 -16.81
N MET A 321 -6.91 -9.66 -16.42
CA MET A 321 -8.20 -9.67 -17.13
C MET A 321 -8.05 -9.13 -18.55
N MET A 322 -7.35 -8.02 -18.72
CA MET A 322 -7.14 -7.41 -20.05
C MET A 322 -6.36 -8.36 -20.97
N ARG A 323 -5.31 -9.01 -20.47
CA ARG A 323 -4.48 -9.93 -21.27
C ARG A 323 -5.16 -11.27 -21.54
N SER A 324 -6.02 -11.74 -20.65
CA SER A 324 -6.80 -12.98 -20.85
C SER A 324 -8.11 -12.81 -21.63
N GLY A 325 -8.45 -11.56 -22.02
CA GLY A 325 -9.64 -11.29 -22.82
C GLY A 325 -10.93 -11.12 -22.03
N TRP A 326 -10.87 -10.96 -20.70
CA TRP A 326 -12.04 -10.63 -19.86
C TRP A 326 -12.42 -9.16 -19.99
N ASN A 327 -12.57 -8.71 -21.23
CA ASN A 327 -12.63 -7.30 -21.59
C ASN A 327 -13.83 -6.56 -20.96
N ASP A 328 -15.00 -7.21 -20.85
CA ASP A 328 -16.19 -6.57 -20.26
C ASP A 328 -16.03 -6.37 -18.74
N ALA A 329 -15.39 -7.31 -18.05
CA ALA A 329 -15.08 -7.16 -16.63
C ALA A 329 -14.04 -6.05 -16.40
N ALA A 330 -12.95 -6.05 -17.18
CA ALA A 330 -11.93 -5.02 -17.14
C ALA A 330 -12.49 -3.63 -17.45
N LEU A 331 -13.42 -3.53 -18.43
CA LEU A 331 -14.07 -2.27 -18.76
C LEU A 331 -14.87 -1.69 -17.60
N LYS A 332 -15.60 -2.52 -16.86
CA LYS A 332 -16.35 -2.08 -15.67
C LYS A 332 -15.43 -1.51 -14.60
N VAL A 333 -14.29 -2.16 -14.36
CA VAL A 333 -13.29 -1.70 -13.39
C VAL A 333 -12.71 -0.34 -13.80
N LEU A 334 -12.24 -0.21 -15.05
CA LEU A 334 -11.71 1.04 -15.58
C LEU A 334 -12.73 2.18 -15.58
N GLN A 335 -13.99 1.88 -15.91
CA GLN A 335 -15.06 2.89 -15.88
C GLN A 335 -15.41 3.31 -14.45
N ALA A 336 -15.27 2.45 -13.45
CA ALA A 336 -15.43 2.82 -12.05
C ALA A 336 -14.30 3.75 -11.60
N ASP A 337 -13.06 3.38 -11.86
CA ASP A 337 -11.89 4.22 -11.57
C ASP A 337 -11.97 5.60 -12.25
N ASP A 338 -12.38 5.62 -13.52
CA ASP A 338 -12.53 6.87 -14.27
C ASP A 338 -13.62 7.80 -13.73
N ARG A 339 -14.67 7.26 -13.13
CA ARG A 339 -15.69 8.07 -12.45
C ARG A 339 -15.21 8.65 -11.13
N GLU A 340 -14.41 7.89 -10.39
CA GLU A 340 -13.87 8.31 -9.10
C GLU A 340 -12.71 9.30 -9.28
N ARG A 341 -11.85 9.04 -10.28
CA ARG A 341 -10.63 9.83 -10.55
C ARG A 341 -10.59 10.31 -12.01
N PRO A 342 -11.52 11.17 -12.45
CA PRO A 342 -11.71 11.53 -13.86
C PRO A 342 -10.54 12.30 -14.50
N THR A 343 -9.60 12.77 -13.69
CA THR A 343 -8.44 13.59 -14.12
C THR A 343 -7.14 12.79 -14.23
N VAL A 344 -7.20 11.46 -14.23
CA VAL A 344 -6.01 10.59 -14.36
C VAL A 344 -5.80 10.19 -15.83
N PRO A 345 -4.75 10.69 -16.52
CA PRO A 345 -4.50 10.37 -17.93
C PRO A 345 -4.23 8.90 -18.16
N ALA A 346 -3.53 8.22 -17.26
CA ALA A 346 -3.22 6.80 -17.39
C ALA A 346 -4.50 5.94 -17.48
N THR A 347 -5.50 6.19 -16.63
CA THR A 347 -6.81 5.51 -16.69
C THR A 347 -7.52 5.75 -18.01
N LYS A 348 -7.52 7.00 -18.52
CA LYS A 348 -8.11 7.34 -19.82
C LYS A 348 -7.44 6.58 -20.97
N ARG A 349 -6.11 6.43 -20.96
CA ARG A 349 -5.37 5.64 -21.98
C ARG A 349 -5.69 4.16 -21.90
N ALA A 350 -5.76 3.60 -20.69
CA ALA A 350 -6.16 2.21 -20.50
C ALA A 350 -7.59 1.96 -21.03
N LEU A 351 -8.53 2.86 -20.74
CA LEU A 351 -9.88 2.83 -21.30
C LEU A 351 -9.87 2.89 -22.83
N ALA A 352 -9.12 3.82 -23.42
CA ALA A 352 -9.02 3.96 -24.88
C ALA A 352 -8.48 2.70 -25.53
N ALA A 353 -7.43 2.09 -24.95
CA ALA A 353 -6.84 0.85 -25.44
C ALA A 353 -7.85 -0.31 -25.40
N LEU A 354 -8.57 -0.47 -24.29
CA LEU A 354 -9.56 -1.53 -24.12
C LEU A 354 -10.78 -1.32 -25.02
N LEU A 355 -11.31 -0.11 -25.13
CA LEU A 355 -12.43 0.23 -26.01
C LEU A 355 -12.08 -0.02 -27.50
N ARG A 356 -10.83 0.26 -27.90
CA ARG A 356 -10.33 -0.06 -29.24
C ARG A 356 -10.35 -1.55 -29.52
N ARG A 357 -9.93 -2.39 -28.55
CA ARG A 357 -10.00 -3.87 -28.65
C ARG A 357 -11.43 -4.39 -28.74
N LEU A 358 -12.40 -3.69 -28.13
CA LEU A 358 -13.84 -4.01 -28.19
C LEU A 358 -14.54 -3.48 -29.45
N GLY A 359 -13.81 -2.83 -30.38
CA GLY A 359 -14.35 -2.22 -31.59
C GLY A 359 -15.19 -0.95 -31.36
N ARG A 360 -15.12 -0.37 -30.15
CA ARG A 360 -15.85 0.85 -29.75
C ARG A 360 -15.03 2.10 -30.11
N SER A 361 -14.77 2.29 -31.42
CA SER A 361 -13.77 3.26 -31.92
C SER A 361 -14.07 4.72 -31.51
N GLU A 362 -15.32 5.18 -31.56
CA GLU A 362 -15.68 6.54 -31.18
C GLU A 362 -15.40 6.81 -29.70
N GLN A 363 -15.78 5.85 -28.82
CA GLN A 363 -15.52 5.98 -27.38
C GLN A 363 -14.02 5.93 -27.07
N ALA A 364 -13.27 5.09 -27.80
CA ALA A 364 -11.82 5.02 -27.68
C ALA A 364 -11.13 6.32 -28.07
N MET A 365 -11.55 6.96 -29.19
CA MET A 365 -11.04 8.26 -29.60
C MET A 365 -11.37 9.37 -28.59
N ALA A 366 -12.58 9.35 -28.01
CA ALA A 366 -12.96 10.31 -26.98
C ALA A 366 -12.09 10.18 -25.71
N ALA A 367 -11.85 8.96 -25.24
CA ALA A 367 -11.00 8.71 -24.08
C ALA A 367 -9.53 9.12 -24.35
N GLU A 368 -9.00 8.82 -25.53
CA GLU A 368 -7.64 9.21 -25.94
C GLU A 368 -7.51 10.75 -26.00
N TYR A 369 -8.48 11.42 -26.58
CA TYR A 369 -8.50 12.88 -26.63
C TYR A 369 -8.50 13.50 -25.22
N GLN A 370 -9.30 12.94 -24.30
CA GLN A 370 -9.31 13.39 -22.90
C GLN A 370 -7.96 13.18 -22.24
N ALA A 371 -7.31 12.03 -22.44
CA ALA A 371 -5.96 11.76 -21.92
C ALA A 371 -4.94 12.78 -22.42
N GLU A 372 -4.98 13.10 -23.74
CA GLU A 372 -4.09 14.10 -24.36
C GLU A 372 -4.31 15.50 -23.79
N GLN A 373 -5.58 15.91 -23.59
CA GLN A 373 -5.90 17.22 -23.01
C GLN A 373 -5.37 17.34 -21.58
N LEU A 374 -5.60 16.32 -20.73
CA LEU A 374 -5.07 16.27 -19.37
C LEU A 374 -3.53 16.33 -19.38
N THR A 375 -2.88 15.51 -20.21
CA THR A 375 -1.41 15.49 -20.32
C THR A 375 -0.86 16.85 -20.75
N ARG A 376 -1.54 17.54 -21.67
CA ARG A 376 -1.16 18.90 -22.11
C ARG A 376 -1.30 19.92 -20.99
N GLN A 377 -2.45 19.93 -20.31
CA GLN A 377 -2.70 20.80 -19.16
C GLN A 377 -1.63 20.62 -18.08
N TYR A 378 -1.25 19.39 -17.77
CA TYR A 378 -0.22 19.11 -16.78
C TYR A 378 1.17 19.59 -17.19
N ARG A 379 1.52 19.48 -18.48
CA ARG A 379 2.78 20.02 -19.03
C ARG A 379 2.86 21.56 -18.99
N GLU A 380 1.75 22.23 -19.15
CA GLU A 380 1.69 23.69 -19.10
C GLU A 380 1.84 24.22 -17.66
N LEU A 381 1.26 23.55 -16.69
CA LEU A 381 1.35 23.90 -15.27
C LEU A 381 2.71 23.55 -14.62
N THR A 382 3.55 22.74 -15.29
CA THR A 382 4.87 22.31 -14.77
C THR A 382 6.05 22.96 -15.49
N LYS A 383 5.81 23.92 -16.42
CA LYS A 383 6.82 24.77 -17.02
C LYS A 383 7.12 25.99 -16.14
#